data_4425ee0b84ba53ff7df54a0a4e010e68
#
_entry.id   4425ee0b84ba53ff7df54a0a4e010e68
#
_cell.length_a   1.000
_cell.length_b   1.000
_cell.length_c   1.000
_cell.angle_alpha   90.00
_cell.angle_beta   90.00
_cell.angle_gamma   90.00
#
_symmetry.space_group_name_H-M   'P 1'
#
loop_
_entity.id
_entity.type
_entity.pdbx_description
1 polymer ?
#
loop_
_entity_poly.entity_id
_entity_poly.type
_entity_poly.pdbx_seq_one_letter_code
_entity_poly.pdbx_strand_id
1 'polypeptide(L)'
;MKPKSKILIIAGSDSSGGAGIQADIKTVTALGGYAMTAVTAITAQNTTGVKSVVPIPPKEIEKQILFTSKDIKPDAIKIGMLHSPVVINSVIKSLQKIKTKKIILDPVMVAKGGFKLINDTAIKVLKEKLIKKVYLITPNIPEAEVLTKIKIQNFETVYTSSPSFLKLMKDLGANFEIQK
;
A
#
# COMPACT_ATOMS: atom_id res chain seq x y z
N MET A 1 21.42 8.64 18.09
CA MET A 1 20.59 7.50 18.53
C MET A 1 20.38 6.55 17.35
N LYS A 2 20.55 5.24 17.52
CA LYS A 2 20.32 4.27 16.44
C LYS A 2 18.82 4.03 16.29
N PRO A 3 18.22 4.11 15.08
CA PRO A 3 16.79 3.89 14.91
C PRO A 3 16.39 2.45 15.25
N LYS A 4 15.16 2.26 15.79
CA LYS A 4 14.64 0.93 16.14
C LYS A 4 14.45 0.05 14.90
N SER A 5 14.09 0.66 13.77
CA SER A 5 13.87 -0.01 12.49
C SER A 5 13.97 0.99 11.33
N LYS A 6 14.21 0.50 10.13
CA LYS A 6 14.29 1.27 8.88
C LYS A 6 13.17 0.80 7.97
N ILE A 7 12.24 1.70 7.65
CA ILE A 7 11.03 1.39 6.90
C ILE A 7 11.06 2.11 5.55
N LEU A 8 10.95 1.37 4.46
CA LEU A 8 10.73 1.95 3.14
C LEU A 8 9.23 2.08 2.89
N ILE A 9 8.79 3.31 2.65
CA ILE A 9 7.42 3.66 2.33
C ILE A 9 7.31 3.90 0.82
N ILE A 10 6.45 3.14 0.13
CA ILE A 10 6.18 3.25 -1.31
C ILE A 10 4.74 3.69 -1.45
N ALA A 11 4.49 4.99 -1.63
CA ALA A 11 3.12 5.53 -1.63
C ALA A 11 3.04 6.89 -2.34
N GLY A 12 1.82 7.38 -2.55
CA GLY A 12 1.56 8.74 -3.00
C GLY A 12 1.81 9.75 -1.90
N SER A 13 2.05 10.99 -2.31
CA SER A 13 2.16 12.15 -1.43
C SER A 13 0.77 12.75 -1.17
N ASP A 14 0.47 13.09 0.07
CA ASP A 14 -0.67 13.93 0.47
C ASP A 14 -0.16 15.30 0.92
N SER A 15 -0.44 16.34 0.13
CA SER A 15 0.01 17.70 0.43
C SER A 15 -0.54 18.26 1.75
N SER A 16 -1.68 17.75 2.24
CA SER A 16 -2.24 18.15 3.55
C SER A 16 -1.57 17.43 4.73
N GLY A 17 -0.80 16.37 4.47
CA GLY A 17 -0.06 15.64 5.48
C GLY A 17 -0.85 14.68 6.35
N GLY A 18 -2.13 14.43 6.03
CA GLY A 18 -3.04 13.57 6.79
C GLY A 18 -3.03 12.10 6.34
N ALA A 19 -2.47 11.81 5.15
CA ALA A 19 -2.39 10.49 4.56
C ALA A 19 -1.07 10.30 3.80
N GLY A 20 -0.96 9.26 2.99
CA GLY A 20 0.19 9.00 2.12
C GLY A 20 1.52 8.96 2.83
N ILE A 21 2.60 9.28 2.10
CA ILE A 21 3.96 9.23 2.66
C ILE A 21 4.13 10.15 3.88
N GLN A 22 3.41 11.25 3.96
CA GLN A 22 3.54 12.21 5.06
C GLN A 22 3.01 11.62 6.38
N ALA A 23 1.86 10.97 6.37
CA ALA A 23 1.32 10.30 7.54
C ALA A 23 2.21 9.11 7.95
N ASP A 24 2.66 8.33 6.99
CA ASP A 24 3.55 7.19 7.21
C ASP A 24 4.90 7.62 7.82
N ILE A 25 5.53 8.70 7.30
CA ILE A 25 6.77 9.26 7.87
C ILE A 25 6.56 9.67 9.33
N LYS A 26 5.49 10.43 9.61
CA LYS A 26 5.15 10.87 10.97
C LYS A 26 5.01 9.68 11.92
N THR A 27 4.28 8.65 11.49
CA THR A 27 4.05 7.43 12.28
C THR A 27 5.35 6.68 12.55
N VAL A 28 6.15 6.40 11.52
CA VAL A 28 7.43 5.70 11.68
C VAL A 28 8.37 6.48 12.59
N THR A 29 8.44 7.79 12.43
CA THR A 29 9.31 8.67 13.24
C THR A 29 8.85 8.71 14.70
N ALA A 30 7.54 8.85 14.95
CA ALA A 30 6.98 8.84 16.30
C ALA A 30 7.24 7.54 17.05
N LEU A 31 7.31 6.40 16.32
CA LEU A 31 7.64 5.09 16.89
C LEU A 31 9.16 4.85 17.04
N GLY A 32 9.99 5.82 16.70
CA GLY A 32 11.45 5.75 16.80
C GLY A 32 12.12 5.01 15.64
N GLY A 33 11.41 4.83 14.52
CA GLY A 33 11.95 4.28 13.28
C GLY A 33 12.58 5.34 12.37
N TYR A 34 13.29 4.87 11.34
CA TYR A 34 13.81 5.69 10.25
C TYR A 34 12.96 5.47 9.00
N ALA A 35 12.32 6.52 8.50
CA ALA A 35 11.46 6.47 7.32
C ALA A 35 12.24 6.82 6.05
N MET A 36 12.19 5.92 5.07
CA MET A 36 12.64 6.14 3.69
C MET A 36 11.42 6.18 2.78
N THR A 37 11.48 6.88 1.66
CA THR A 37 10.34 7.02 0.77
C THR A 37 10.67 6.73 -0.69
N ALA A 38 9.69 6.18 -1.40
CA ALA A 38 9.59 6.16 -2.85
C ALA A 38 8.22 6.70 -3.23
N VAL A 39 8.18 7.91 -3.78
CA VAL A 39 6.94 8.61 -4.12
C VAL A 39 6.37 8.05 -5.42
N THR A 40 5.10 7.63 -5.41
CA THR A 40 4.42 7.06 -6.57
C THR A 40 3.59 8.07 -7.34
N ALA A 41 3.11 9.10 -6.68
CA ALA A 41 2.39 10.24 -7.25
C ALA A 41 2.45 11.43 -6.31
N ILE A 42 2.31 12.62 -6.84
CA ILE A 42 2.11 13.86 -6.08
C ILE A 42 0.63 14.23 -6.17
N THR A 43 0.01 14.64 -5.07
CA THR A 43 -1.37 15.10 -5.06
C THR A 43 -1.48 16.56 -4.63
N ALA A 44 -2.43 17.30 -5.21
CA ALA A 44 -2.97 18.49 -4.59
C ALA A 44 -4.21 18.06 -3.80
N GLN A 45 -4.03 17.90 -2.51
CA GLN A 45 -5.02 17.29 -1.61
C GLN A 45 -5.14 18.12 -0.34
N ASN A 46 -6.35 18.15 0.23
CA ASN A 46 -6.66 18.71 1.54
C ASN A 46 -7.63 17.80 2.31
N THR A 47 -8.14 18.27 3.45
CA THR A 47 -9.05 17.49 4.30
C THR A 47 -10.42 17.24 3.69
N THR A 48 -10.80 17.96 2.63
CA THR A 48 -12.09 17.84 1.94
C THR A 48 -12.02 17.01 0.67
N GLY A 49 -10.83 16.80 0.08
CA GLY A 49 -10.69 15.97 -1.11
C GLY A 49 -9.38 16.12 -1.88
N VAL A 50 -9.32 15.47 -3.03
CA VAL A 50 -8.20 15.48 -3.97
C VAL A 50 -8.56 16.29 -5.20
N LYS A 51 -7.80 17.34 -5.49
CA LYS A 51 -8.00 18.20 -6.68
C LYS A 51 -7.27 17.66 -7.91
N SER A 52 -6.05 17.13 -7.72
CA SER A 52 -5.27 16.57 -8.82
C SER A 52 -4.28 15.51 -8.32
N VAL A 53 -3.92 14.62 -9.24
CA VAL A 53 -2.90 13.57 -9.02
C VAL A 53 -1.92 13.63 -10.19
N VAL A 54 -0.63 13.81 -9.90
CA VAL A 54 0.44 13.78 -10.88
C VAL A 54 1.27 12.51 -10.65
N PRO A 55 1.18 11.51 -11.54
CA PRO A 55 1.93 10.28 -11.43
C PRO A 55 3.44 10.50 -11.55
N ILE A 56 4.22 9.79 -10.75
CA ILE A 56 5.67 9.70 -10.95
C ILE A 56 5.95 8.59 -11.99
N PRO A 57 6.85 8.83 -12.96
CA PRO A 57 7.21 7.82 -13.95
C PRO A 57 7.69 6.51 -13.30
N PRO A 58 7.24 5.32 -13.77
CA PRO A 58 7.57 4.03 -13.16
C PRO A 58 9.08 3.76 -13.04
N LYS A 59 9.88 4.22 -14.02
CA LYS A 59 11.36 4.11 -13.96
C LYS A 59 11.94 4.94 -12.81
N GLU A 60 11.35 6.09 -12.50
CA GLU A 60 11.82 6.93 -11.41
C GLU A 60 11.44 6.35 -10.04
N ILE A 61 10.25 5.74 -9.95
CA ILE A 61 9.86 4.97 -8.76
C ILE A 61 10.83 3.80 -8.52
N GLU A 62 11.19 3.04 -9.58
CA GLU A 62 12.20 1.96 -9.48
C GLU A 62 13.55 2.49 -8.97
N LYS A 63 14.03 3.62 -9.49
CA LYS A 63 15.29 4.24 -9.04
C LYS A 63 15.23 4.62 -7.56
N GLN A 64 14.16 5.30 -7.10
CA GLN A 64 13.97 5.67 -5.70
C GLN A 64 14.06 4.42 -4.80
N ILE A 65 13.31 3.36 -5.15
CA ILE A 65 13.28 2.11 -4.38
C ILE A 65 14.66 1.46 -4.32
N LEU A 66 15.30 1.27 -5.47
CA LEU A 66 16.53 0.49 -5.55
C LEU A 66 17.74 1.25 -5.00
N PHE A 67 17.85 2.55 -5.29
CA PHE A 67 18.97 3.36 -4.84
C PHE A 67 18.96 3.49 -3.31
N THR A 68 17.80 3.80 -2.73
CA THR A 68 17.63 3.90 -1.28
C THR A 68 17.84 2.55 -0.58
N SER A 69 17.25 1.46 -1.12
CA SER A 69 17.35 0.13 -0.50
C SER A 69 18.77 -0.46 -0.58
N LYS A 70 19.55 -0.09 -1.57
CA LYS A 70 20.92 -0.54 -1.73
C LYS A 70 21.81 -0.02 -0.60
N ASP A 71 21.61 1.23 -0.21
CA ASP A 71 22.37 1.90 0.86
C ASP A 71 21.82 1.54 2.24
N ILE A 72 20.56 1.89 2.53
CA ILE A 72 20.01 1.87 3.89
C ILE A 72 19.49 0.48 4.29
N LYS A 73 19.15 -0.39 3.36
CA LYS A 73 18.64 -1.77 3.59
C LYS A 73 17.44 -1.80 4.55
N PRO A 74 16.19 -1.67 4.02
CA PRO A 74 15.00 -1.63 4.84
C PRO A 74 14.76 -2.93 5.63
N ASP A 75 14.31 -2.80 6.87
CA ASP A 75 13.87 -3.92 7.71
C ASP A 75 12.45 -4.36 7.35
N ALA A 76 11.60 -3.39 6.91
CA ALA A 76 10.28 -3.66 6.36
C ALA A 76 9.93 -2.63 5.28
N ILE A 77 8.90 -2.96 4.48
CA ILE A 77 8.37 -2.10 3.41
C ILE A 77 6.87 -1.91 3.64
N LYS A 78 6.40 -0.65 3.65
CA LYS A 78 4.97 -0.33 3.58
C LYS A 78 4.65 0.15 2.17
N ILE A 79 3.64 -0.44 1.56
CA ILE A 79 3.12 -0.04 0.26
C ILE A 79 1.73 0.57 0.48
N GLY A 80 1.51 1.78 -0.03
CA GLY A 80 0.21 2.43 -0.08
C GLY A 80 -0.29 2.57 -1.52
N MET A 81 -0.74 3.77 -1.91
CA MET A 81 -1.34 4.04 -3.22
C MET A 81 -0.41 3.72 -4.39
N LEU A 82 -0.88 2.85 -5.30
CA LEU A 82 -0.27 2.52 -6.58
C LEU A 82 -1.31 2.71 -7.70
N HIS A 83 -1.27 3.83 -8.38
CA HIS A 83 -2.35 4.32 -9.25
C HIS A 83 -2.56 3.55 -10.57
N SER A 84 -1.60 2.75 -11.03
CA SER A 84 -1.69 2.09 -12.35
C SER A 84 -1.03 0.71 -12.40
N PRO A 85 -1.44 -0.15 -13.37
CA PRO A 85 -0.82 -1.46 -13.57
C PRO A 85 0.68 -1.40 -13.83
N VAL A 86 1.14 -0.36 -14.54
CA VAL A 86 2.56 -0.20 -14.88
C VAL A 86 3.38 0.11 -13.62
N VAL A 87 2.87 0.97 -12.75
CA VAL A 87 3.50 1.26 -11.45
C VAL A 87 3.53 0.02 -10.56
N ILE A 88 2.42 -0.71 -10.46
CA ILE A 88 2.37 -1.97 -9.67
C ILE A 88 3.42 -2.97 -10.18
N ASN A 89 3.51 -3.19 -11.48
CA ASN A 89 4.50 -4.10 -12.06
C ASN A 89 5.94 -3.61 -11.81
N SER A 90 6.21 -2.31 -11.88
CA SER A 90 7.53 -1.72 -11.58
C SER A 90 7.91 -1.93 -10.12
N VAL A 91 6.97 -1.71 -9.19
CA VAL A 91 7.17 -1.97 -7.76
C VAL A 91 7.46 -3.45 -7.52
N ILE A 92 6.65 -4.37 -8.08
CA ILE A 92 6.89 -5.82 -7.97
C ILE A 92 8.30 -6.20 -8.42
N LYS A 93 8.75 -5.65 -9.55
CA LYS A 93 10.08 -5.90 -10.10
C LYS A 93 11.20 -5.40 -9.19
N SER A 94 10.98 -4.25 -8.55
CA SER A 94 11.92 -3.68 -7.57
C SER A 94 11.98 -4.53 -6.30
N LEU A 95 10.83 -4.99 -5.79
CA LEU A 95 10.75 -5.83 -4.59
C LEU A 95 11.53 -7.14 -4.73
N GLN A 96 11.59 -7.72 -5.93
CA GLN A 96 12.36 -8.94 -6.20
C GLN A 96 13.88 -8.76 -5.98
N LYS A 97 14.37 -7.52 -6.07
CA LYS A 97 15.77 -7.16 -5.90
C LYS A 97 16.12 -6.79 -4.44
N ILE A 98 15.13 -6.78 -3.54
CA ILE A 98 15.31 -6.41 -2.12
C ILE A 98 15.20 -7.67 -1.25
N LYS A 99 16.05 -7.77 -0.22
CA LYS A 99 16.12 -8.96 0.63
C LYS A 99 14.98 -9.09 1.63
N THR A 100 14.45 -7.95 2.15
CA THR A 100 13.38 -8.00 3.17
C THR A 100 12.09 -8.62 2.61
N LYS A 101 11.45 -9.47 3.41
CA LYS A 101 10.17 -10.12 3.11
C LYS A 101 9.02 -9.55 3.92
N LYS A 102 9.29 -8.65 4.86
CA LYS A 102 8.27 -7.95 5.67
C LYS A 102 7.67 -6.81 4.85
N ILE A 103 6.76 -7.16 3.95
CA ILE A 103 6.09 -6.22 3.04
C ILE A 103 4.62 -6.12 3.47
N ILE A 104 4.21 -4.94 3.86
CA ILE A 104 2.84 -4.60 4.25
C ILE A 104 2.20 -3.82 3.11
N LEU A 105 1.04 -4.27 2.65
CA LEU A 105 0.25 -3.60 1.62
C LEU A 105 -1.03 -3.02 2.24
N ASP A 106 -1.13 -1.72 2.21
CA ASP A 106 -2.35 -0.96 2.40
C ASP A 106 -2.96 -0.70 1.00
N PRO A 107 -4.02 -1.43 0.61
CA PRO A 107 -4.48 -1.47 -0.79
C PRO A 107 -5.37 -0.26 -1.11
N VAL A 108 -4.87 0.94 -0.92
CA VAL A 108 -5.60 2.20 -1.06
C VAL A 108 -6.26 2.30 -2.44
N MET A 109 -7.61 2.33 -2.47
CA MET A 109 -8.40 2.37 -3.71
C MET A 109 -9.13 3.69 -3.89
N VAL A 110 -9.56 4.31 -2.79
CA VAL A 110 -10.36 5.53 -2.78
C VAL A 110 -9.81 6.49 -1.74
N ALA A 111 -9.63 7.75 -2.11
CA ALA A 111 -9.25 8.80 -1.16
C ALA A 111 -10.45 9.21 -0.29
N LYS A 112 -10.16 9.83 0.84
CA LYS A 112 -11.18 10.51 1.66
C LYS A 112 -11.93 11.52 0.75
N GLY A 113 -13.25 11.48 0.77
CA GLY A 113 -14.09 12.26 -0.15
C GLY A 113 -14.50 11.51 -1.44
N GLY A 114 -14.19 10.20 -1.57
CA GLY A 114 -14.70 9.35 -2.65
C GLY A 114 -13.92 9.40 -3.97
N PHE A 115 -12.80 10.11 -4.04
CA PHE A 115 -11.99 10.17 -5.25
C PHE A 115 -11.32 8.83 -5.54
N LYS A 116 -11.61 8.21 -6.69
CA LYS A 116 -11.04 6.92 -7.11
C LYS A 116 -9.56 7.10 -7.48
N LEU A 117 -8.67 6.48 -6.71
CA LEU A 117 -7.20 6.56 -6.87
C LEU A 117 -6.61 5.47 -7.75
N ILE A 118 -7.37 4.41 -8.01
CA ILE A 118 -6.93 3.23 -8.76
C ILE A 118 -8.06 2.76 -9.69
N ASN A 119 -7.71 2.34 -10.90
CA ASN A 119 -8.69 1.80 -11.85
C ASN A 119 -8.81 0.26 -11.75
N ASP A 120 -9.85 -0.30 -12.39
CA ASP A 120 -10.17 -1.74 -12.28
C ASP A 120 -9.08 -2.65 -12.84
N THR A 121 -8.36 -2.20 -13.87
CA THR A 121 -7.21 -2.94 -14.43
C THR A 121 -6.05 -3.00 -13.44
N ALA A 122 -5.81 -1.93 -12.69
CA ALA A 122 -4.79 -1.90 -11.65
C ALA A 122 -5.21 -2.76 -10.44
N ILE A 123 -6.49 -2.75 -10.03
CA ILE A 123 -7.02 -3.64 -8.99
C ILE A 123 -6.80 -5.10 -9.37
N LYS A 124 -7.06 -5.47 -10.65
CA LYS A 124 -6.79 -6.83 -11.14
C LYS A 124 -5.32 -7.22 -10.99
N VAL A 125 -4.39 -6.36 -11.43
CA VAL A 125 -2.94 -6.62 -11.31
C VAL A 125 -2.51 -6.69 -9.85
N LEU A 126 -3.04 -5.82 -8.99
CA LEU A 126 -2.78 -5.84 -7.55
C LEU A 126 -3.18 -7.18 -6.94
N LYS A 127 -4.41 -7.68 -7.22
CA LYS A 127 -4.90 -8.99 -6.75
C LYS A 127 -4.06 -10.15 -7.26
N GLU A 128 -3.84 -10.20 -8.57
CA GLU A 128 -3.24 -11.38 -9.22
C GLU A 128 -1.74 -11.49 -8.95
N LYS A 129 -1.04 -10.35 -8.77
CA LYS A 129 0.42 -10.32 -8.74
C LYS A 129 1.02 -9.80 -7.44
N LEU A 130 0.54 -8.65 -6.90
CA LEU A 130 1.19 -8.00 -5.77
C LEU A 130 0.80 -8.65 -4.44
N ILE A 131 -0.50 -8.93 -4.21
CA ILE A 131 -0.98 -9.53 -2.94
C ILE A 131 -0.25 -10.83 -2.63
N LYS A 132 0.04 -11.65 -3.63
CA LYS A 132 0.78 -12.91 -3.48
C LYS A 132 2.25 -12.76 -3.04
N LYS A 133 2.76 -11.53 -2.98
CA LYS A 133 4.16 -11.23 -2.67
C LYS A 133 4.34 -10.44 -1.38
N VAL A 134 3.25 -10.07 -0.73
CA VAL A 134 3.28 -9.32 0.52
C VAL A 134 3.10 -10.24 1.73
N TYR A 135 3.63 -9.81 2.86
CA TYR A 135 3.51 -10.53 4.13
C TYR A 135 2.16 -10.28 4.81
N LEU A 136 1.66 -9.05 4.71
CA LEU A 136 0.41 -8.60 5.34
C LEU A 136 -0.31 -7.64 4.41
N ILE A 137 -1.65 -7.72 4.40
CA ILE A 137 -2.53 -6.75 3.74
C ILE A 137 -3.51 -6.16 4.77
N THR A 138 -3.74 -4.85 4.71
CA THR A 138 -4.59 -4.11 5.66
C THR A 138 -5.73 -3.37 4.94
N PRO A 139 -6.67 -4.07 4.30
CA PRO A 139 -7.80 -3.44 3.63
C PRO A 139 -8.82 -2.91 4.64
N ASN A 140 -9.39 -1.75 4.38
CA ASN A 140 -10.65 -1.35 5.00
C ASN A 140 -11.84 -2.16 4.44
N ILE A 141 -13.06 -2.03 5.03
CA ILE A 141 -14.22 -2.82 4.60
C ILE A 141 -14.54 -2.64 3.11
N PRO A 142 -14.66 -1.42 2.56
CA PRO A 142 -14.88 -1.23 1.11
C PRO A 142 -13.80 -1.87 0.23
N GLU A 143 -12.55 -1.78 0.62
CA GLU A 143 -11.42 -2.40 -0.11
C GLU A 143 -11.48 -3.92 -0.04
N ALA A 144 -11.81 -4.47 1.12
CA ALA A 144 -12.00 -5.90 1.29
C ALA A 144 -13.16 -6.43 0.42
N GLU A 145 -14.28 -5.71 0.34
CA GLU A 145 -15.40 -6.04 -0.57
C GLU A 145 -14.98 -6.03 -2.05
N VAL A 146 -14.22 -5.03 -2.48
CA VAL A 146 -13.70 -4.94 -3.85
C VAL A 146 -12.74 -6.10 -4.14
N LEU A 147 -11.85 -6.42 -3.21
CA LEU A 147 -10.86 -7.49 -3.37
C LEU A 147 -11.52 -8.87 -3.42
N THR A 148 -12.53 -9.12 -2.60
CA THR A 148 -13.16 -10.43 -2.44
C THR A 148 -14.41 -10.62 -3.29
N LYS A 149 -15.06 -9.52 -3.70
CA LYS A 149 -16.40 -9.48 -4.29
C LYS A 149 -17.49 -10.00 -3.35
N ILE A 150 -17.27 -9.96 -2.04
CA ILE A 150 -18.20 -10.37 -1.00
C ILE A 150 -18.65 -9.12 -0.26
N LYS A 151 -19.96 -8.93 -0.08
CA LYS A 151 -20.54 -7.85 0.72
C LYS A 151 -20.36 -8.15 2.21
N ILE A 152 -19.84 -7.18 2.95
CA ILE A 152 -19.58 -7.26 4.40
C ILE A 152 -20.66 -6.45 5.12
N GLN A 153 -21.67 -7.13 5.67
CA GLN A 153 -22.81 -6.48 6.34
C GLN A 153 -22.54 -6.17 7.82
N ASN A 154 -21.73 -6.98 8.48
CA ASN A 154 -21.32 -6.80 9.87
C ASN A 154 -19.98 -7.51 10.14
N PHE A 155 -19.41 -7.34 11.35
CA PHE A 155 -18.17 -8.03 11.72
C PHE A 155 -18.30 -9.55 11.74
N GLU A 156 -19.47 -10.09 12.10
CA GLU A 156 -19.73 -11.53 12.01
C GLU A 156 -19.65 -12.02 10.56
N THR A 157 -20.06 -11.22 9.57
CA THR A 157 -19.90 -11.56 8.14
C THR A 157 -18.43 -11.75 7.78
N VAL A 158 -17.50 -11.01 8.39
CA VAL A 158 -16.06 -11.20 8.19
C VAL A 158 -15.59 -12.53 8.78
N TYR A 159 -16.15 -12.94 9.92
CA TYR A 159 -15.77 -14.17 10.63
C TYR A 159 -16.61 -15.37 10.25
N THR A 160 -17.88 -15.23 9.88
CA THR A 160 -18.86 -16.32 9.70
C THR A 160 -19.26 -16.62 8.26
N SER A 161 -19.31 -15.66 7.36
CA SER A 161 -19.38 -15.95 5.90
C SER A 161 -18.05 -16.44 5.33
N SER A 162 -17.27 -16.74 6.12
CA SER A 162 -15.90 -16.65 6.25
C SER A 162 -15.03 -17.88 5.93
N PRO A 163 -15.43 -19.12 5.76
CA PRO A 163 -14.55 -20.05 5.09
C PRO A 163 -14.18 -19.56 3.70
N SER A 164 -15.11 -18.88 3.00
CA SER A 164 -14.87 -18.34 1.65
C SER A 164 -14.02 -17.08 1.65
N PHE A 165 -14.25 -16.15 2.60
CA PHE A 165 -13.46 -14.91 2.69
C PHE A 165 -12.05 -15.21 3.19
N LEU A 166 -11.91 -15.92 4.31
CA LEU A 166 -10.61 -16.30 4.86
C LEU A 166 -9.85 -17.24 3.92
N LYS A 167 -10.57 -18.17 3.25
CA LYS A 167 -9.99 -19.04 2.24
C LYS A 167 -9.52 -18.20 1.06
N LEU A 168 -10.32 -17.27 0.55
CA LEU A 168 -9.94 -16.41 -0.56
C LEU A 168 -8.73 -15.52 -0.21
N MET A 169 -8.68 -14.97 1.00
CA MET A 169 -7.51 -14.18 1.45
C MET A 169 -6.27 -15.05 1.64
N LYS A 170 -6.44 -16.29 2.16
CA LYS A 170 -5.35 -17.27 2.23
C LYS A 170 -4.90 -17.73 0.84
N ASP A 171 -5.84 -17.97 -0.08
CA ASP A 171 -5.55 -18.35 -1.47
C ASP A 171 -4.87 -17.22 -2.24
N LEU A 172 -5.12 -15.97 -1.85
CA LEU A 172 -4.36 -14.79 -2.32
C LEU A 172 -2.95 -14.71 -1.70
N GLY A 173 -2.64 -15.59 -0.72
CA GLY A 173 -1.29 -15.76 -0.16
C GLY A 173 -0.86 -14.69 0.82
N ALA A 174 -1.77 -13.95 1.44
CA ALA A 174 -1.45 -12.91 2.42
C ALA A 174 -2.18 -13.13 3.75
N ASN A 175 -1.50 -12.88 4.86
CA ASN A 175 -2.16 -12.56 6.12
C ASN A 175 -2.88 -11.22 5.98
N PHE A 176 -4.01 -11.04 6.64
CA PHE A 176 -4.77 -9.79 6.54
C PHE A 176 -5.26 -9.34 7.92
N GLU A 177 -5.41 -8.02 8.03
CA GLU A 177 -6.04 -7.34 9.16
C GLU A 177 -7.00 -6.31 8.60
N ILE A 178 -8.27 -6.31 9.05
CA ILE A 178 -9.27 -5.34 8.63
C ILE A 178 -9.20 -4.14 9.57
N GLN A 179 -8.92 -2.98 9.02
CA GLN A 179 -8.97 -1.72 9.73
C GLN A 179 -10.43 -1.33 10.01
N LYS A 180 -10.71 -0.93 11.26
CA LYS A 180 -12.02 -0.40 11.70
C LYS A 180 -12.24 1.03 11.23
#